data_1939a171c8e317b9323604e08e78188f
#
_entry.id   1939a171c8e317b9323604e08e78188f
#
_cell.length_a   1.000
_cell.length_b   1.000
_cell.length_c   1.000
_cell.angle_alpha   90.00
_cell.angle_beta   90.00
_cell.angle_gamma   90.00
#
_symmetry.space_group_name_H-M   'P 1'
#
loop_
_entity.id
_entity.type
_entity.pdbx_description
1 polymer ?
#
loop_
_entity_poly.entity_id
_entity_poly.type
_entity_poly.pdbx_seq_one_letter_code
_entity_poly.pdbx_strand_id
1 'polypeptide(L)'
;WSLPHLMTTVKHAPNWELPNTGQRVYNYPVIGVDNSNGAYAGTLYVVLYTWTGAYLQVQVIRSADGGTTWSKPVPVAPPSDTHDQFFPSLSVSPTGKVGVTWLDRRNDPNNIDYQAFAAISTDGGQTFPNTQLTQAFSNPDTNGTGDNWMGDYTGNTWAGPDFIAAWMDSSNGVDMQDVVGGIRLH
;
A
#
# COMPACT_ATOMS: atom_id res chain seq x y z
N TRP A 1 -8.27 16.19 23.64
CA TRP A 1 -7.26 15.66 22.72
C TRP A 1 -5.94 15.45 23.48
N SER A 2 -5.28 14.31 23.31
CA SER A 2 -3.92 14.08 23.79
C SER A 2 -2.91 14.81 22.91
N LEU A 3 -1.67 14.96 23.39
CA LEU A 3 -0.55 15.41 22.55
C LEU A 3 -0.25 14.35 21.49
N PRO A 4 0.26 14.76 20.31
CA PRO A 4 0.69 13.82 19.28
C PRO A 4 1.80 12.90 19.79
N HIS A 5 1.75 11.62 19.38
CA HIS A 5 2.80 10.64 19.63
C HIS A 5 3.49 10.27 18.33
N LEU A 6 4.82 10.17 18.34
CA LEU A 6 5.59 9.70 17.19
C LEU A 6 5.33 8.21 16.97
N MET A 7 4.82 7.85 15.81
CA MET A 7 4.56 6.45 15.43
C MET A 7 5.84 5.76 14.93
N THR A 8 6.53 6.40 13.99
CA THR A 8 7.75 5.89 13.36
C THR A 8 8.46 7.02 12.61
N THR A 9 9.69 6.77 12.17
CA THR A 9 10.42 7.66 11.27
C THR A 9 10.55 6.99 9.92
N VAL A 10 10.23 7.71 8.84
CA VAL A 10 10.36 7.25 7.47
C VAL A 10 11.35 8.12 6.71
N LYS A 11 11.96 7.55 5.68
CA LYS A 11 12.75 8.28 4.70
C LYS A 11 11.91 8.45 3.43
N HIS A 12 12.01 9.62 2.81
CA HIS A 12 11.38 9.88 1.53
C HIS A 12 12.17 9.28 0.38
N ALA A 13 11.50 9.08 -0.76
CA ALA A 13 12.17 8.81 -2.02
C ALA A 13 13.18 9.91 -2.35
N PRO A 14 14.31 9.61 -3.01
CA PRO A 14 15.22 10.64 -3.51
C PRO A 14 14.46 11.66 -4.37
N ASN A 15 14.70 12.94 -4.13
CA ASN A 15 14.03 14.05 -4.82
C ASN A 15 12.49 14.06 -4.77
N TRP A 16 11.88 13.23 -3.94
CA TRP A 16 10.42 12.97 -3.91
C TRP A 16 9.88 12.35 -5.21
N GLU A 17 10.75 11.69 -5.96
CA GLU A 17 10.45 11.05 -7.22
C GLU A 17 10.52 9.53 -7.11
N LEU A 18 9.68 8.87 -7.87
CA LEU A 18 9.71 7.43 -8.04
C LEU A 18 10.97 7.05 -8.83
N PRO A 19 11.87 6.21 -8.29
CA PRO A 19 13.11 5.87 -8.96
C PRO A 19 12.92 5.42 -10.41
N ASN A 20 13.87 5.75 -11.28
CA ASN A 20 13.91 5.43 -12.71
C ASN A 20 12.81 6.09 -13.57
N THR A 21 12.03 7.00 -13.00
CA THR A 21 11.03 7.81 -13.72
C THR A 21 11.05 9.23 -13.18
N GLY A 22 10.39 10.17 -13.86
CA GLY A 22 10.21 11.53 -13.35
C GLY A 22 8.96 11.71 -12.50
N GLN A 23 8.25 10.63 -12.18
CA GLN A 23 6.96 10.71 -11.48
C GLN A 23 7.16 11.00 -9.98
N ARG A 24 6.45 12.00 -9.48
CA ARG A 24 6.48 12.31 -8.05
C ARG A 24 5.82 11.20 -7.23
N VAL A 25 6.37 10.94 -6.06
CA VAL A 25 5.79 10.01 -5.08
C VAL A 25 5.88 10.59 -3.69
N TYR A 26 4.72 10.75 -3.04
CA TYR A 26 4.64 11.24 -1.67
C TYR A 26 4.14 10.15 -0.74
N ASN A 27 4.56 10.23 0.52
CA ASN A 27 4.11 9.30 1.55
C ASN A 27 2.83 9.83 2.18
N TYR A 28 1.71 9.16 1.89
CA TYR A 28 0.41 9.43 2.51
C TYR A 28 0.05 8.26 3.44
N PRO A 29 0.34 8.36 4.74
CA PRO A 29 -0.04 7.31 5.69
C PRO A 29 -1.56 7.13 5.72
N VAL A 30 -2.01 5.87 5.65
CA VAL A 30 -3.43 5.52 5.79
C VAL A 30 -3.62 4.74 7.07
N ILE A 31 -4.61 5.15 7.87
CA ILE A 31 -4.93 4.54 9.17
C ILE A 31 -6.27 3.81 9.11
N GLY A 32 -6.32 2.63 9.70
CA GLY A 32 -7.53 1.86 9.97
C GLY A 32 -7.57 1.36 11.40
N VAL A 33 -8.77 1.03 11.88
CA VAL A 33 -8.99 0.46 13.21
C VAL A 33 -9.78 -0.83 13.09
N ASP A 34 -9.43 -1.82 13.90
CA ASP A 34 -10.20 -3.04 14.04
C ASP A 34 -11.43 -2.79 14.93
N ASN A 35 -12.58 -2.58 14.30
CA ASN A 35 -13.87 -2.41 14.95
C ASN A 35 -14.63 -3.75 15.13
N SER A 36 -13.97 -4.88 14.94
CA SER A 36 -14.54 -6.20 15.15
C SER A 36 -14.67 -6.54 16.65
N ASN A 37 -15.24 -7.70 16.92
CA ASN A 37 -15.21 -8.31 18.26
C ASN A 37 -14.14 -9.41 18.37
N GLY A 38 -13.15 -9.42 17.46
CA GLY A 38 -12.10 -10.42 17.38
C GLY A 38 -10.95 -10.19 18.38
N ALA A 39 -9.92 -11.02 18.26
CA ALA A 39 -8.76 -11.00 19.16
C ALA A 39 -7.94 -9.69 19.10
N TYR A 40 -8.07 -8.93 18.01
CA TYR A 40 -7.33 -7.68 17.77
C TYR A 40 -8.23 -6.44 17.84
N ALA A 41 -9.46 -6.58 18.36
CA ALA A 41 -10.41 -5.47 18.48
C ALA A 41 -9.77 -4.25 19.14
N GLY A 42 -9.99 -3.06 18.57
CA GLY A 42 -9.42 -1.79 19.03
C GLY A 42 -7.99 -1.51 18.54
N THR A 43 -7.33 -2.47 17.87
CA THR A 43 -5.99 -2.24 17.31
C THR A 43 -6.05 -1.23 16.16
N LEU A 44 -5.15 -0.26 16.20
CA LEU A 44 -4.91 0.69 15.12
C LEU A 44 -3.83 0.12 14.19
N TYR A 45 -4.02 0.30 12.88
CA TYR A 45 -3.06 -0.08 11.84
C TYR A 45 -2.77 1.13 10.96
N VAL A 46 -1.49 1.37 10.67
CA VAL A 46 -1.08 2.42 9.74
C VAL A 46 -0.20 1.79 8.66
N VAL A 47 -0.56 2.00 7.41
CA VAL A 47 0.28 1.67 6.26
C VAL A 47 0.99 2.94 5.77
N LEU A 48 2.22 2.78 5.35
CA LEU A 48 3.07 3.82 4.80
C LEU A 48 4.18 3.17 3.97
N TYR A 49 5.00 3.96 3.26
CA TYR A 49 6.25 3.45 2.73
C TYR A 49 7.46 4.15 3.36
N THR A 50 8.63 3.57 3.20
CA THR A 50 9.93 4.17 3.53
C THR A 50 10.96 3.84 2.45
N TRP A 51 11.88 4.78 2.20
CA TRP A 51 13.07 4.53 1.39
C TRP A 51 14.09 3.73 2.20
N THR A 52 14.46 2.55 1.73
CA THR A 52 15.42 1.66 2.40
C THR A 52 16.87 2.10 2.22
N GLY A 53 17.14 2.96 1.24
CA GLY A 53 18.45 3.29 0.73
C GLY A 53 18.70 2.74 -0.68
N ALA A 54 17.81 1.83 -1.14
CA ALA A 54 17.87 1.19 -2.44
C ALA A 54 16.52 1.17 -3.19
N TYR A 55 15.41 1.00 -2.46
CA TYR A 55 14.05 0.93 -3.00
C TYR A 55 13.03 1.42 -1.99
N LEU A 56 11.82 1.71 -2.45
CA LEU A 56 10.66 2.05 -1.62
C LEU A 56 10.03 0.76 -1.08
N GLN A 57 9.79 0.70 0.22
CA GLN A 57 9.20 -0.47 0.89
C GLN A 57 7.92 -0.09 1.61
N VAL A 58 6.81 -0.72 1.26
CA VAL A 58 5.53 -0.60 1.96
C VAL A 58 5.57 -1.41 3.26
N GLN A 59 5.15 -0.76 4.35
CA GLN A 59 5.18 -1.31 5.70
C GLN A 59 3.89 -1.02 6.45
N VAL A 60 3.53 -1.89 7.37
CA VAL A 60 2.44 -1.68 8.35
C VAL A 60 3.03 -1.59 9.74
N ILE A 61 2.56 -0.62 10.52
CA ILE A 61 2.77 -0.52 11.97
C ILE A 61 1.43 -0.62 12.67
N ARG A 62 1.42 -1.08 13.92
CA ARG A 62 0.21 -1.26 14.70
C ARG A 62 0.35 -0.78 16.13
N SER A 63 -0.78 -0.40 16.73
CA SER A 63 -0.89 -0.05 18.15
C SER A 63 -2.09 -0.76 18.76
N ALA A 64 -1.88 -1.40 19.90
CA ALA A 64 -2.94 -2.09 20.66
C ALA A 64 -3.39 -1.28 21.90
N ASP A 65 -2.88 -0.06 22.08
CA ASP A 65 -3.10 0.78 23.28
C ASP A 65 -3.57 2.21 22.93
N GLY A 66 -4.34 2.31 21.83
CA GLY A 66 -4.92 3.58 21.39
C GLY A 66 -3.90 4.59 20.85
N GLY A 67 -2.77 4.12 20.31
CA GLY A 67 -1.73 4.96 19.71
C GLY A 67 -0.66 5.43 20.69
N THR A 68 -0.65 4.94 21.93
CA THR A 68 0.37 5.28 22.92
C THR A 68 1.72 4.67 22.57
N THR A 69 1.74 3.39 22.19
CA THR A 69 2.94 2.71 21.69
C THR A 69 2.68 2.04 20.34
N TRP A 70 3.74 1.86 19.55
CA TRP A 70 3.67 1.32 18.21
C TRP A 70 4.65 0.17 18.01
N SER A 71 4.25 -0.81 17.21
CA SER A 71 5.10 -1.94 16.86
C SER A 71 6.29 -1.51 15.99
N LYS A 72 7.27 -2.39 15.85
CA LYS A 72 8.22 -2.29 14.73
C LYS A 72 7.45 -2.40 13.41
N PRO A 73 7.90 -1.70 12.35
CA PRO A 73 7.32 -1.85 11.02
C PRO A 73 7.42 -3.30 10.50
N VAL A 74 6.33 -3.76 9.88
CA VAL A 74 6.27 -5.06 9.22
C VAL A 74 6.19 -4.82 7.71
N PRO A 75 7.17 -5.26 6.90
CA PRO A 75 7.08 -5.21 5.45
C PRO A 75 5.87 -5.99 4.94
N VAL A 76 5.14 -5.42 3.97
CA VAL A 76 3.97 -6.08 3.38
C VAL A 76 4.38 -7.03 2.26
N ALA A 77 5.32 -6.61 1.43
CA ALA A 77 5.90 -7.47 0.39
C ALA A 77 6.93 -8.46 0.97
N PRO A 78 7.19 -9.59 0.27
CA PRO A 78 8.19 -10.55 0.72
C PRO A 78 9.58 -9.91 0.89
N PRO A 79 10.41 -10.36 1.85
CA PRO A 79 11.75 -9.82 2.06
C PRO A 79 12.71 -9.99 0.86
N SER A 80 12.40 -10.92 -0.05
CA SER A 80 13.15 -11.12 -1.30
C SER A 80 12.85 -10.08 -2.37
N ASP A 81 11.77 -9.32 -2.22
CA ASP A 81 11.41 -8.24 -3.12
C ASP A 81 12.21 -6.97 -2.77
N THR A 82 13.02 -6.50 -3.73
CA THR A 82 13.87 -5.32 -3.62
C THR A 82 13.52 -4.26 -4.66
N HIS A 83 12.30 -4.32 -5.21
CA HIS A 83 11.75 -3.34 -6.15
C HIS A 83 10.87 -2.32 -5.42
N ASP A 84 10.59 -1.21 -6.09
CA ASP A 84 9.80 -0.14 -5.50
C ASP A 84 8.34 -0.53 -5.26
N GLN A 85 7.85 -0.22 -4.08
CA GLN A 85 6.48 -0.38 -3.62
C GLN A 85 5.96 0.98 -3.17
N PHE A 86 4.83 1.43 -3.70
CA PHE A 86 4.35 2.79 -3.48
C PHE A 86 2.82 2.89 -3.51
N PHE A 87 2.29 4.05 -3.12
CA PHE A 87 0.87 4.35 -3.00
C PHE A 87 0.06 3.27 -2.27
N PRO A 88 0.44 2.94 -1.02
CA PRO A 88 -0.30 1.97 -0.25
C PRO A 88 -1.64 2.53 0.22
N SER A 89 -2.63 1.64 0.35
CA SER A 89 -3.88 1.90 1.05
C SER A 89 -4.20 0.75 2.01
N LEU A 90 -5.00 1.03 3.06
CA LEU A 90 -5.34 0.07 4.09
C LEU A 90 -6.80 0.23 4.54
N SER A 91 -7.47 -0.90 4.76
CA SER A 91 -8.73 -0.95 5.48
C SER A 91 -8.83 -2.23 6.33
N VAL A 92 -9.69 -2.19 7.35
CA VAL A 92 -9.95 -3.34 8.21
C VAL A 92 -11.39 -3.81 8.01
N SER A 93 -11.56 -5.11 7.82
CA SER A 93 -12.88 -5.72 7.63
C SER A 93 -13.71 -5.72 8.93
N PRO A 94 -15.05 -5.88 8.84
CA PRO A 94 -15.89 -6.06 10.02
C PRO A 94 -15.52 -7.28 10.87
N THR A 95 -14.72 -8.21 10.34
CA THR A 95 -14.24 -9.41 11.06
C THR A 95 -12.78 -9.31 11.51
N GLY A 96 -12.15 -8.11 11.43
CA GLY A 96 -10.80 -7.86 11.90
C GLY A 96 -9.68 -8.26 10.94
N LYS A 97 -9.99 -8.59 9.67
CA LYS A 97 -8.95 -8.83 8.64
C LYS A 97 -8.38 -7.49 8.18
N VAL A 98 -7.06 -7.39 8.10
CA VAL A 98 -6.37 -6.17 7.63
C VAL A 98 -6.02 -6.34 6.16
N GLY A 99 -6.66 -5.56 5.31
CA GLY A 99 -6.38 -5.52 3.87
C GLY A 99 -5.45 -4.36 3.53
N VAL A 100 -4.42 -4.63 2.73
CA VAL A 100 -3.47 -3.65 2.20
C VAL A 100 -3.40 -3.81 0.70
N THR A 101 -3.39 -2.70 -0.03
CA THR A 101 -3.13 -2.64 -1.47
C THR A 101 -1.99 -1.68 -1.74
N TRP A 102 -1.23 -1.90 -2.81
CA TRP A 102 -0.14 -1.03 -3.25
C TRP A 102 0.18 -1.25 -4.72
N LEU A 103 0.97 -0.37 -5.28
CA LEU A 103 1.61 -0.54 -6.59
C LEU A 103 3.02 -1.06 -6.39
N ASP A 104 3.42 -2.02 -7.22
CA ASP A 104 4.63 -2.84 -7.01
C ASP A 104 5.33 -3.14 -8.32
N ARG A 105 6.64 -2.98 -8.35
CA ARG A 105 7.49 -3.15 -9.52
C ARG A 105 8.23 -4.49 -9.57
N ARG A 106 7.95 -5.43 -8.64
CA ARG A 106 8.70 -6.68 -8.45
C ARG A 106 8.83 -7.56 -9.69
N ASN A 107 7.89 -7.46 -10.62
CA ASN A 107 7.88 -8.25 -11.84
C ASN A 107 8.55 -7.56 -13.04
N ASP A 108 8.98 -6.30 -12.90
CA ASP A 108 9.76 -5.59 -13.89
C ASP A 108 11.24 -5.51 -13.47
N PRO A 109 12.16 -6.21 -14.18
CA PRO A 109 13.58 -6.21 -13.83
C PRO A 109 14.25 -4.83 -13.98
N ASN A 110 13.62 -3.90 -14.70
CA ASN A 110 14.10 -2.52 -14.84
C ASN A 110 13.62 -1.60 -13.73
N ASN A 111 12.69 -2.07 -12.88
CA ASN A 111 12.09 -1.31 -11.80
C ASN A 111 11.47 0.02 -12.31
N ILE A 112 10.69 -0.06 -13.39
CA ILE A 112 9.98 1.05 -14.04
C ILE A 112 8.47 0.79 -14.01
N ASP A 113 8.03 -0.31 -14.66
CA ASP A 113 6.63 -0.66 -14.79
C ASP A 113 6.10 -1.30 -13.51
N TYR A 114 4.83 -1.06 -13.23
CA TYR A 114 4.21 -1.55 -12.00
C TYR A 114 2.96 -2.38 -12.28
N GLN A 115 2.56 -3.12 -11.27
CA GLN A 115 1.31 -3.87 -11.18
C GLN A 115 0.66 -3.61 -9.83
N ALA A 116 -0.66 -3.79 -9.73
CA ALA A 116 -1.37 -3.69 -8.47
C ALA A 116 -1.29 -5.02 -7.70
N PHE A 117 -1.00 -4.90 -6.41
CA PHE A 117 -0.94 -6.01 -5.45
C PHE A 117 -1.83 -5.74 -4.25
N ALA A 118 -2.24 -6.83 -3.61
CA ALA A 118 -2.94 -6.82 -2.34
C ALA A 118 -2.38 -7.85 -1.38
N ALA A 119 -2.61 -7.64 -0.09
CA ALA A 119 -2.37 -8.62 0.95
C ALA A 119 -3.45 -8.54 2.02
N ILE A 120 -3.82 -9.69 2.59
CA ILE A 120 -4.82 -9.78 3.64
C ILE A 120 -4.23 -10.51 4.83
N SER A 121 -4.02 -9.78 5.92
CA SER A 121 -3.61 -10.34 7.19
C SER A 121 -4.82 -10.80 7.99
N THR A 122 -4.74 -11.99 8.55
CA THR A 122 -5.74 -12.58 9.48
C THR A 122 -5.18 -12.76 10.89
N ASP A 123 -3.95 -12.33 11.13
CA ASP A 123 -3.20 -12.52 12.37
C ASP A 123 -2.87 -11.18 13.08
N GLY A 124 -3.71 -10.16 12.84
CA GLY A 124 -3.54 -8.83 13.45
C GLY A 124 -2.34 -8.07 12.88
N GLY A 125 -2.06 -8.20 11.57
CA GLY A 125 -1.01 -7.44 10.89
C GLY A 125 0.41 -7.96 11.16
N GLN A 126 0.56 -9.25 11.48
CA GLN A 126 1.87 -9.87 11.71
C GLN A 126 2.44 -10.45 10.42
N THR A 127 1.57 -11.02 9.58
CA THR A 127 1.95 -11.52 8.26
C THR A 127 0.97 -11.05 7.18
N PHE A 128 1.47 -10.93 5.94
CA PHE A 128 0.74 -10.40 4.81
C PHE A 128 0.91 -11.31 3.58
N PRO A 129 0.11 -12.38 3.42
CA PRO A 129 0.08 -13.15 2.19
C PRO A 129 -0.31 -12.27 1.01
N ASN A 130 0.55 -12.25 -0.04
CA ASN A 130 0.38 -11.36 -1.18
C ASN A 130 -0.42 -12.01 -2.31
N THR A 131 -1.22 -11.21 -3.00
CA THR A 131 -1.95 -11.56 -4.22
C THR A 131 -1.73 -10.47 -5.26
N GLN A 132 -1.35 -10.85 -6.48
CA GLN A 132 -1.28 -9.96 -7.62
C GLN A 132 -2.68 -9.72 -8.16
N LEU A 133 -3.07 -8.45 -8.36
CA LEU A 133 -4.39 -8.06 -8.85
C LEU A 133 -4.42 -7.87 -10.37
N THR A 134 -3.33 -7.37 -10.97
CA THR A 134 -3.25 -7.12 -12.42
C THR A 134 -2.22 -8.01 -13.09
N GLN A 135 -2.50 -8.46 -14.32
CA GLN A 135 -1.53 -9.21 -15.14
C GLN A 135 -0.75 -8.25 -16.07
N ALA A 136 -1.42 -7.25 -16.61
CA ALA A 136 -0.79 -6.26 -17.45
C ALA A 136 0.07 -5.30 -16.61
N PHE A 137 1.13 -4.80 -17.23
CA PHE A 137 1.99 -3.77 -16.67
C PHE A 137 1.45 -2.38 -17.00
N SER A 138 1.57 -1.48 -16.04
CA SER A 138 1.33 -0.05 -16.19
C SER A 138 2.65 0.69 -16.13
N ASN A 139 2.89 1.58 -17.09
CA ASN A 139 4.05 2.45 -17.08
C ASN A 139 3.67 3.81 -16.47
N PRO A 140 4.35 4.27 -15.41
CA PRO A 140 3.99 5.51 -14.74
C PRO A 140 4.18 6.76 -15.61
N ASP A 141 5.04 6.70 -16.64
CA ASP A 141 5.26 7.82 -17.57
C ASP A 141 4.20 7.87 -18.69
N THR A 142 3.35 6.84 -18.81
CA THR A 142 2.20 6.82 -19.73
C THR A 142 0.97 7.38 -19.02
N ASN A 143 0.92 8.68 -18.80
CA ASN A 143 -0.13 9.34 -18.03
C ASN A 143 -1.07 10.22 -18.88
N GLY A 144 -0.86 10.28 -20.21
CA GLY A 144 -1.69 11.04 -21.15
C GLY A 144 -1.51 12.55 -21.11
N THR A 145 -0.84 13.10 -20.11
CA THR A 145 -0.65 14.55 -19.92
C THR A 145 0.76 15.02 -20.21
N GLY A 146 1.74 14.13 -20.16
CA GLY A 146 3.16 14.46 -20.28
C GLY A 146 3.74 15.12 -19.02
N ASP A 147 2.96 15.20 -17.95
CA ASP A 147 3.39 15.71 -16.64
C ASP A 147 4.07 14.60 -15.82
N ASN A 148 4.78 15.01 -14.77
CA ASN A 148 5.39 14.09 -13.79
C ASN A 148 4.40 13.67 -12.68
N TRP A 149 3.15 13.41 -13.06
CA TRP A 149 2.08 13.06 -12.13
C TRP A 149 1.18 11.96 -12.70
N MET A 150 1.09 10.86 -11.98
CA MET A 150 0.28 9.68 -12.33
C MET A 150 -0.97 9.53 -11.45
N GLY A 151 -1.27 10.49 -10.60
CA GLY A 151 -2.25 10.41 -9.52
C GLY A 151 -1.57 10.29 -8.16
N ASP A 152 -2.31 10.56 -7.09
CA ASP A 152 -1.78 10.56 -5.72
C ASP A 152 -2.50 9.55 -4.82
N TYR A 153 -3.64 9.01 -5.24
CA TYR A 153 -4.54 8.27 -4.36
C TYR A 153 -4.90 6.91 -4.92
N THR A 154 -4.78 5.92 -4.06
CA THR A 154 -5.39 4.61 -4.19
C THR A 154 -6.37 4.41 -3.04
N GLY A 155 -7.26 3.46 -3.16
CA GLY A 155 -8.22 3.18 -2.10
C GLY A 155 -8.58 1.71 -2.03
N ASN A 156 -8.97 1.25 -0.84
CA ASN A 156 -9.55 -0.07 -0.69
C ASN A 156 -10.64 -0.09 0.39
N THR A 157 -11.51 -1.09 0.32
CA THR A 157 -12.60 -1.28 1.26
C THR A 157 -13.06 -2.72 1.27
N TRP A 158 -13.96 -3.04 2.19
CA TRP A 158 -14.59 -4.35 2.31
C TRP A 158 -16.09 -4.27 2.01
N ALA A 159 -16.57 -5.18 1.17
CA ALA A 159 -18.00 -5.39 0.90
C ALA A 159 -18.36 -6.83 1.30
N GLY A 160 -18.70 -7.03 2.56
CA GLY A 160 -18.87 -8.36 3.14
C GLY A 160 -17.55 -9.14 3.11
N PRO A 161 -17.47 -10.30 2.43
CA PRO A 161 -16.23 -11.08 2.30
C PRO A 161 -15.28 -10.53 1.21
N ASP A 162 -15.76 -9.65 0.35
CA ASP A 162 -15.00 -9.15 -0.79
C ASP A 162 -14.11 -7.98 -0.37
N PHE A 163 -12.82 -8.06 -0.68
CA PHE A 163 -11.87 -6.97 -0.54
C PHE A 163 -11.69 -6.30 -1.90
N ILE A 164 -12.06 -5.03 -1.99
CA ILE A 164 -12.13 -4.26 -3.23
C ILE A 164 -11.13 -3.12 -3.17
N ALA A 165 -10.42 -2.86 -4.27
CA ALA A 165 -9.42 -1.80 -4.40
C ALA A 165 -9.65 -0.98 -5.67
N ALA A 166 -9.21 0.28 -5.62
CA ALA A 166 -9.11 1.17 -6.76
C ALA A 166 -7.67 1.70 -6.86
N TRP A 167 -7.15 1.76 -8.08
CA TRP A 167 -5.78 2.21 -8.35
C TRP A 167 -5.68 2.88 -9.72
N MET A 168 -4.56 3.56 -9.95
CA MET A 168 -4.19 4.13 -11.24
C MET A 168 -3.61 3.03 -12.13
N ASP A 169 -4.02 3.00 -13.40
CA ASP A 169 -3.64 2.00 -14.38
C ASP A 169 -3.39 2.66 -15.75
N SER A 170 -2.24 2.42 -16.34
CA SER A 170 -1.90 2.87 -17.69
C SER A 170 -1.61 1.70 -18.64
N SER A 171 -2.11 0.50 -18.30
CA SER A 171 -1.88 -0.71 -19.08
C SER A 171 -2.49 -0.69 -20.48
N ASN A 172 -3.36 0.29 -20.77
CA ASN A 172 -3.85 0.58 -22.13
C ASN A 172 -2.78 1.19 -23.05
N GLY A 173 -1.63 1.65 -22.49
CA GLY A 173 -0.52 2.23 -23.23
C GLY A 173 -0.76 3.64 -23.78
N VAL A 174 -1.83 4.32 -23.39
CA VAL A 174 -2.24 5.63 -23.91
C VAL A 174 -2.32 6.70 -22.84
N ASP A 175 -3.03 6.40 -21.75
CA ASP A 175 -3.34 7.35 -20.67
C ASP A 175 -3.50 6.64 -19.33
N MET A 176 -3.52 7.43 -18.26
CA MET A 176 -3.82 6.94 -16.92
C MET A 176 -5.32 6.81 -16.73
N GLN A 177 -5.76 5.64 -16.24
CA GLN A 177 -7.14 5.32 -15.92
C GLN A 177 -7.28 4.93 -14.45
N ASP A 178 -8.43 5.18 -13.87
CA ASP A 178 -8.81 4.62 -12.58
C ASP A 178 -9.55 3.31 -12.79
N VAL A 179 -9.03 2.24 -12.24
CA VAL A 179 -9.63 0.91 -12.34
C VAL A 179 -9.95 0.33 -10.97
N VAL A 180 -10.90 -0.60 -10.93
CA VAL A 180 -11.33 -1.27 -9.71
C VAL A 180 -11.19 -2.78 -9.88
N GLY A 181 -10.62 -3.42 -8.90
CA GLY A 181 -10.52 -4.89 -8.82
C GLY A 181 -10.59 -5.36 -7.37
N GLY A 182 -10.58 -6.67 -7.16
CA GLY A 182 -10.71 -7.18 -5.82
C GLY A 182 -10.43 -8.67 -5.66
N ILE A 183 -10.46 -9.09 -4.41
CA ILE A 183 -10.27 -10.47 -3.98
C ILE A 183 -11.54 -10.91 -3.25
N ARG A 184 -12.14 -12.01 -3.68
CA ARG A 184 -13.20 -12.68 -2.90
C ARG A 184 -12.56 -13.72 -1.99
N LEU A 185 -12.84 -13.62 -0.70
CA LEU A 185 -12.48 -14.64 0.28
C LEU A 185 -13.64 -15.62 0.46
N HIS A 186 -13.40 -16.88 0.17
CA HIS A 186 -14.35 -17.98 0.35
C HIS A 186 -14.16 -18.69 1.67
#